data_3540d9768f770f5391f48ce0b513c0f0
#
_entry.id   3540d9768f770f5391f48ce0b513c0f0
#
_cell.length_a   1.000
_cell.length_b   1.000
_cell.length_c   1.000
_cell.angle_alpha   90.00
_cell.angle_beta   90.00
_cell.angle_gamma   90.00
#
_symmetry.space_group_name_H-M   'P 1'
#
loop_
_entity.id
_entity.type
_entity.pdbx_description
1 polymer ?
#
loop_
_entity_poly.entity_id
_entity_poly.type
_entity_poly.pdbx_seq_one_letter_code
_entity_poly.pdbx_strand_id
1 'polypeptide(L)'
;MLKIKGWLRAAALCMAFCLLLTGCSIPMPEETVQVEELLRAPRLAGDYGALQIALNDWLGESAQLKYPLQGDLLSPFVLQDFDGDGEQDAAVFYTTALTSNVCVAFLRKNSGGAWQVSQTVEGLADSVDNVRLAQLQAGGTAQLVVGYAASQDDHYLAVYSYENGEVSAILEQAYEQYLVEDITGGGSEDLIL
;
A
#
# COMPACT_ATOMS: atom_id res chain seq x y z
N MET A 1 -28.07 -21.23 77.43
CA MET A 1 -27.94 -21.53 75.96
C MET A 1 -28.26 -20.34 75.03
N LEU A 2 -28.52 -19.15 75.53
CA LEU A 2 -28.93 -17.99 74.67
C LEU A 2 -27.80 -17.06 74.17
N LYS A 3 -26.62 -17.07 74.79
CA LYS A 3 -25.51 -16.14 74.50
C LYS A 3 -24.67 -16.57 73.28
N ILE A 4 -24.64 -17.85 72.93
CA ILE A 4 -23.83 -18.35 71.79
C ILE A 4 -24.43 -18.03 70.42
N LYS A 5 -25.77 -17.93 70.32
CA LYS A 5 -26.43 -17.57 69.06
C LYS A 5 -26.22 -16.12 68.62
N GLY A 6 -26.02 -15.20 69.60
CA GLY A 6 -25.73 -13.79 69.28
C GLY A 6 -24.32 -13.56 68.69
N TRP A 7 -23.34 -14.29 69.18
CA TRP A 7 -21.95 -14.14 68.77
C TRP A 7 -21.72 -14.74 67.38
N LEU A 8 -22.39 -15.87 67.06
CA LEU A 8 -22.38 -16.46 65.74
C LEU A 8 -23.02 -15.54 64.68
N ARG A 9 -24.09 -14.79 65.05
CA ARG A 9 -24.71 -13.83 64.15
C ARG A 9 -23.84 -12.59 63.91
N ALA A 10 -23.14 -12.12 64.93
CA ALA A 10 -22.20 -10.99 64.84
C ALA A 10 -20.97 -11.40 63.98
N ALA A 11 -20.43 -12.60 64.18
CA ALA A 11 -19.32 -13.10 63.38
C ALA A 11 -19.69 -13.29 61.89
N ALA A 12 -20.90 -13.77 61.61
CA ALA A 12 -21.39 -13.92 60.23
C ALA A 12 -21.61 -12.56 59.55
N LEU A 13 -22.08 -11.55 60.29
CA LEU A 13 -22.25 -10.17 59.76
C LEU A 13 -20.89 -9.50 59.48
N CYS A 14 -19.90 -9.66 60.37
CA CYS A 14 -18.55 -9.17 60.10
C CYS A 14 -17.87 -9.85 58.89
N MET A 15 -18.05 -11.16 58.73
CA MET A 15 -17.49 -11.90 57.60
C MET A 15 -18.15 -11.47 56.25
N ALA A 16 -19.45 -11.23 56.25
CA ALA A 16 -20.18 -10.71 55.10
C ALA A 16 -19.74 -9.27 54.73
N PHE A 17 -19.47 -8.43 55.77
CA PHE A 17 -18.99 -7.07 55.56
C PHE A 17 -17.56 -6.99 55.05
N CYS A 18 -16.67 -7.90 55.47
CA CYS A 18 -15.31 -8.02 54.97
C CYS A 18 -15.29 -8.48 53.50
N LEU A 19 -16.24 -9.32 53.06
CA LEU A 19 -16.33 -9.76 51.66
C LEU A 19 -16.82 -8.65 50.71
N LEU A 20 -17.49 -7.63 51.25
CA LEU A 20 -17.95 -6.48 50.42
C LEU A 20 -16.85 -5.43 50.21
N LEU A 21 -15.74 -5.50 50.98
CA LEU A 21 -14.61 -4.58 50.89
C LEU A 21 -13.47 -5.08 50.02
N THR A 22 -13.52 -6.33 49.55
CA THR A 22 -12.59 -6.83 48.53
C THR A 22 -13.05 -6.38 47.15
N GLY A 23 -13.02 -5.08 46.91
CA GLY A 23 -13.10 -4.56 45.56
C GLY A 23 -11.91 -5.10 44.77
N CYS A 24 -12.15 -5.97 43.77
CA CYS A 24 -11.15 -6.33 42.80
C CYS A 24 -10.67 -5.06 42.10
N SER A 25 -9.54 -4.51 42.52
CA SER A 25 -8.76 -3.64 41.65
C SER A 25 -8.22 -4.53 40.52
N ILE A 26 -8.91 -4.54 39.40
CA ILE A 26 -8.34 -5.05 38.17
C ILE A 26 -7.18 -4.12 37.86
N PRO A 27 -5.91 -4.59 37.84
CA PRO A 27 -4.84 -3.77 37.31
C PRO A 27 -5.17 -3.55 35.82
N MET A 28 -5.69 -2.35 35.49
CA MET A 28 -5.64 -1.90 34.09
C MET A 28 -4.16 -1.77 33.78
N PRO A 29 -3.66 -2.44 32.71
CA PRO A 29 -2.39 -2.05 32.17
C PRO A 29 -2.52 -0.57 31.82
N GLU A 30 -1.75 0.30 32.45
CA GLU A 30 -1.49 1.64 31.96
C GLU A 30 -0.70 1.49 30.64
N GLU A 31 -1.39 1.10 29.58
CA GLU A 31 -0.94 1.50 28.26
C GLU A 31 -1.10 3.01 28.21
N THR A 32 -0.05 3.69 28.60
CA THR A 32 0.13 5.09 28.26
C THR A 32 0.23 5.13 26.74
N VAL A 33 -0.92 5.15 26.07
CA VAL A 33 -0.99 5.50 24.66
C VAL A 33 -0.41 6.90 24.60
N GLN A 34 0.84 6.98 24.12
CA GLN A 34 1.49 8.27 23.95
C GLN A 34 0.70 9.00 22.87
N VAL A 35 0.01 10.06 23.26
CA VAL A 35 -0.80 10.91 22.38
C VAL A 35 0.03 11.40 21.19
N GLU A 36 1.35 11.59 21.41
CA GLU A 36 2.31 11.90 20.35
C GLU A 36 2.41 10.84 19.26
N GLU A 37 2.19 9.56 19.59
CA GLU A 37 2.23 8.48 18.59
C GLU A 37 0.96 8.44 17.74
N LEU A 38 -0.18 8.84 18.33
CA LEU A 38 -1.45 8.99 17.60
C LEU A 38 -1.48 10.23 16.69
N LEU A 39 -0.65 11.22 16.96
CA LEU A 39 -0.53 12.45 16.15
C LEU A 39 0.54 12.34 15.06
N ARG A 40 1.32 11.24 15.04
CA ARG A 40 2.23 10.98 13.92
C ARG A 40 1.44 10.56 12.72
N ALA A 41 1.78 11.14 11.56
CA ALA A 41 1.26 10.64 10.30
C ALA A 41 1.47 9.11 10.20
N PRO A 42 0.48 8.36 9.71
CA PRO A 42 0.62 6.92 9.54
C PRO A 42 1.91 6.61 8.78
N ARG A 43 2.80 5.83 9.39
CA ARG A 43 3.99 5.35 8.69
C ARG A 43 3.61 4.09 7.94
N LEU A 44 3.96 4.04 6.68
CA LEU A 44 3.87 2.81 5.91
C LEU A 44 4.76 1.75 6.58
N ALA A 45 4.21 0.57 6.81
CA ALA A 45 4.90 -0.52 7.48
C ALA A 45 5.55 -1.48 6.46
N GLY A 46 6.63 -2.12 6.87
CA GLY A 46 7.29 -3.14 6.06
C GLY A 46 7.91 -2.59 4.77
N ASP A 47 7.72 -3.32 3.68
CA ASP A 47 8.30 -3.00 2.37
C ASP A 47 7.86 -1.65 1.82
N TYR A 48 6.61 -1.23 2.03
CA TYR A 48 6.11 0.06 1.57
C TYR A 48 6.83 1.25 2.21
N GLY A 49 7.17 1.16 3.49
CA GLY A 49 7.99 2.17 4.16
C GLY A 49 9.41 2.25 3.59
N ALA A 50 10.01 1.10 3.31
CA ALA A 50 11.34 1.01 2.71
C ALA A 50 11.35 1.54 1.27
N LEU A 51 10.30 1.27 0.48
CA LEU A 51 10.13 1.81 -0.87
C LEU A 51 10.04 3.34 -0.85
N GLN A 52 9.24 3.91 0.06
CA GLN A 52 9.11 5.36 0.17
C GLN A 52 10.42 6.03 0.60
N ILE A 53 11.16 5.41 1.51
CA ILE A 53 12.48 5.90 1.93
C ILE A 53 13.44 5.89 0.74
N ALA A 54 13.54 4.77 0.02
CA ALA A 54 14.42 4.65 -1.14
C ALA A 54 14.09 5.67 -2.23
N LEU A 55 12.80 5.93 -2.47
CA LEU A 55 12.35 6.95 -3.42
C LEU A 55 12.73 8.36 -2.96
N ASN A 56 12.48 8.71 -1.70
CA ASN A 56 12.81 10.03 -1.15
C ASN A 56 14.33 10.29 -1.13
N ASP A 57 15.12 9.26 -0.79
CA ASP A 57 16.60 9.35 -0.79
C ASP A 57 17.13 9.58 -2.22
N TRP A 58 16.52 8.92 -3.21
CA TRP A 58 16.90 9.11 -4.62
C TRP A 58 16.51 10.49 -5.15
N LEU A 59 15.33 11.00 -4.78
CA LEU A 59 14.85 12.34 -5.20
C LEU A 59 15.58 13.47 -4.48
N GLY A 60 16.13 13.22 -3.27
CA GLY A 60 16.65 14.26 -2.39
C GLY A 60 15.57 15.13 -1.75
N GLU A 61 14.29 14.76 -1.91
CA GLU A 61 13.11 15.44 -1.36
C GLU A 61 11.99 14.42 -1.07
N SER A 62 10.96 14.86 -0.35
CA SER A 62 9.80 14.00 -0.09
C SER A 62 8.89 13.91 -1.30
N ALA A 63 8.68 12.69 -1.78
CA ALA A 63 7.69 12.38 -2.80
C ALA A 63 6.27 12.44 -2.20
N GLN A 64 5.32 12.98 -2.96
CA GLN A 64 3.90 12.86 -2.68
C GLN A 64 3.34 11.64 -3.42
N LEU A 65 2.92 10.63 -2.66
CA LEU A 65 2.35 9.41 -3.25
C LEU A 65 1.02 9.71 -3.94
N LYS A 66 0.84 9.14 -5.13
CA LYS A 66 -0.39 9.25 -5.93
C LYS A 66 -1.13 7.91 -5.93
N TYR A 67 -2.35 7.97 -5.44
CA TYR A 67 -3.22 6.80 -5.33
C TYR A 67 -4.11 6.69 -6.56
N PRO A 68 -4.28 5.50 -7.16
CA PRO A 68 -5.27 5.29 -8.20
C PRO A 68 -6.67 5.64 -7.70
N LEU A 69 -7.47 6.28 -8.57
CA LEU A 69 -8.81 6.75 -8.22
C LEU A 69 -9.83 5.60 -8.19
N GLN A 70 -9.60 4.55 -8.99
CA GLN A 70 -10.50 3.41 -9.12
C GLN A 70 -9.77 2.13 -9.53
N GLY A 71 -10.51 1.02 -9.60
CA GLY A 71 -9.99 -0.30 -9.96
C GLY A 71 -9.60 -1.15 -8.76
N ASP A 72 -8.95 -2.28 -9.03
CA ASP A 72 -8.61 -3.27 -7.99
C ASP A 72 -7.29 -2.93 -7.27
N LEU A 73 -6.38 -2.22 -7.95
CA LEU A 73 -5.10 -1.78 -7.40
C LEU A 73 -5.19 -0.32 -6.98
N LEU A 74 -5.60 -0.07 -5.74
CA LEU A 74 -5.76 1.28 -5.17
C LEU A 74 -4.53 1.77 -4.39
N SER A 75 -3.48 0.95 -4.32
CA SER A 75 -2.21 1.30 -3.67
C SER A 75 -1.33 2.13 -4.60
N PRO A 76 -0.59 3.13 -4.10
CA PRO A 76 0.43 3.82 -4.90
C PRO A 76 1.68 2.95 -5.14
N PHE A 77 1.71 1.75 -4.56
CA PHE A 77 2.77 0.75 -4.71
C PHE A 77 2.20 -0.49 -5.40
N VAL A 78 2.85 -0.93 -6.46
CA VAL A 78 2.57 -2.19 -7.14
C VAL A 78 3.81 -3.06 -7.02
N LEU A 79 3.67 -4.23 -6.38
CA LEU A 79 4.74 -5.20 -6.23
C LEU A 79 4.54 -6.31 -7.26
N GLN A 80 5.52 -6.52 -8.12
CA GLN A 80 5.51 -7.51 -9.18
C GLN A 80 6.95 -7.84 -9.58
N ASP A 81 7.20 -9.05 -10.01
CA ASP A 81 8.42 -9.42 -10.72
C ASP A 81 8.30 -8.94 -12.17
N PHE A 82 8.83 -7.74 -12.44
CA PHE A 82 8.70 -7.12 -13.77
C PHE A 82 9.77 -7.60 -14.74
N ASP A 83 10.95 -8.04 -14.26
CA ASP A 83 12.05 -8.48 -15.10
C ASP A 83 12.19 -10.01 -15.24
N GLY A 84 11.41 -10.76 -14.46
CA GLY A 84 11.34 -12.23 -14.52
C GLY A 84 12.53 -12.92 -13.85
N ASP A 85 13.22 -12.23 -12.92
CA ASP A 85 14.37 -12.79 -12.21
C ASP A 85 13.97 -13.64 -10.98
N GLY A 86 12.68 -13.63 -10.62
CA GLY A 86 12.09 -14.35 -9.49
C GLY A 86 12.10 -13.56 -8.20
N GLU A 87 12.63 -12.34 -8.17
CA GLU A 87 12.53 -11.40 -7.06
C GLU A 87 11.41 -10.39 -7.30
N GLN A 88 10.89 -9.79 -6.22
CA GLN A 88 9.88 -8.75 -6.36
C GLN A 88 10.54 -7.41 -6.63
N ASP A 89 10.09 -6.77 -7.70
CA ASP A 89 10.26 -5.35 -7.99
C ASP A 89 9.08 -4.53 -7.48
N ALA A 90 9.17 -3.22 -7.63
CA ALA A 90 8.09 -2.30 -7.29
C ALA A 90 7.95 -1.19 -8.34
N ALA A 91 6.70 -0.82 -8.62
CA ALA A 91 6.36 0.46 -9.25
C ALA A 91 5.69 1.37 -8.21
N VAL A 92 6.10 2.64 -8.16
CA VAL A 92 5.59 3.63 -7.19
C VAL A 92 5.12 4.86 -7.92
N PHE A 93 3.84 5.23 -7.71
CA PHE A 93 3.24 6.43 -8.28
C PHE A 93 3.45 7.62 -7.36
N TYR A 94 4.03 8.69 -7.87
CA TYR A 94 4.37 9.87 -7.09
C TYR A 94 4.36 11.17 -7.90
N THR A 95 4.34 12.29 -7.18
CA THR A 95 4.68 13.62 -7.71
C THR A 95 5.67 14.30 -6.79
N THR A 96 6.39 15.29 -7.31
CA THR A 96 7.23 16.21 -6.54
C THR A 96 6.74 17.64 -6.72
N ALA A 97 7.37 18.58 -6.04
CA ALA A 97 7.08 20.00 -6.24
C ALA A 97 7.46 20.49 -7.66
N LEU A 98 8.26 19.73 -8.39
CA LEU A 98 8.80 20.11 -9.70
C LEU A 98 8.08 19.40 -10.87
N THR A 99 7.28 18.37 -10.60
CA THR A 99 6.57 17.61 -11.64
C THR A 99 5.13 18.06 -11.76
N SER A 100 4.63 18.24 -12.99
CA SER A 100 3.22 18.53 -13.26
C SER A 100 2.42 17.26 -13.36
N ASN A 101 3.00 16.21 -13.96
CA ASN A 101 2.38 14.91 -14.12
C ASN A 101 2.80 13.94 -13.01
N VAL A 102 2.02 12.88 -12.86
CA VAL A 102 2.42 11.74 -12.03
C VAL A 102 3.65 11.09 -12.67
N CYS A 103 4.62 10.78 -11.83
CA CYS A 103 5.76 9.96 -12.22
C CYS A 103 5.60 8.53 -11.67
N VAL A 104 6.17 7.57 -12.37
CA VAL A 104 6.29 6.19 -11.93
C VAL A 104 7.76 5.88 -11.70
N ALA A 105 8.13 5.54 -10.47
CA ALA A 105 9.45 5.02 -10.15
C ALA A 105 9.40 3.49 -10.15
N PHE A 106 10.34 2.87 -10.84
CA PHE A 106 10.58 1.44 -10.77
C PHE A 106 11.76 1.18 -9.84
N LEU A 107 11.55 0.33 -8.87
CA LEU A 107 12.54 0.00 -7.84
C LEU A 107 12.81 -1.49 -7.83
N ARG A 108 14.06 -1.84 -7.57
CA ARG A 108 14.55 -3.21 -7.43
C ARG A 108 15.32 -3.37 -6.13
N LYS A 109 15.47 -4.60 -5.68
CA LYS A 109 16.36 -4.90 -4.56
C LYS A 109 17.79 -5.02 -5.05
N ASN A 110 18.71 -4.37 -4.34
CA ASN A 110 20.14 -4.57 -4.59
C ASN A 110 20.61 -5.90 -3.96
N SER A 111 21.85 -6.28 -4.19
CA SER A 111 22.44 -7.50 -3.64
C SER A 111 22.43 -7.60 -2.11
N GLY A 112 22.19 -6.49 -1.42
CA GLY A 112 22.03 -6.42 0.04
C GLY A 112 20.57 -6.49 0.49
N GLY A 113 19.60 -6.64 -0.43
CA GLY A 113 18.16 -6.69 -0.17
C GLY A 113 17.50 -5.31 0.08
N ALA A 114 18.24 -4.22 -0.11
CA ALA A 114 17.68 -2.87 0.02
C ALA A 114 17.08 -2.39 -1.31
N TRP A 115 15.94 -1.70 -1.22
CA TRP A 115 15.27 -1.10 -2.37
C TRP A 115 16.11 0.04 -2.96
N GLN A 116 16.19 0.08 -4.28
CA GLN A 116 16.84 1.12 -5.06
C GLN A 116 15.98 1.51 -6.27
N VAL A 117 15.88 2.81 -6.56
CA VAL A 117 15.27 3.28 -7.81
C VAL A 117 16.17 2.88 -8.97
N SER A 118 15.61 2.10 -9.89
CA SER A 118 16.29 1.71 -11.14
C SER A 118 16.02 2.69 -12.26
N GLN A 119 14.75 3.15 -12.36
CA GLN A 119 14.32 4.05 -13.41
C GLN A 119 13.08 4.83 -12.98
N THR A 120 12.88 6.01 -13.55
CA THR A 120 11.64 6.76 -13.43
C THR A 120 11.13 7.15 -14.81
N VAL A 121 9.80 7.16 -14.95
CA VAL A 121 9.12 7.63 -16.16
C VAL A 121 8.09 8.67 -15.77
N GLU A 122 7.94 9.71 -16.59
CA GLU A 122 6.86 10.66 -16.43
C GLU A 122 5.59 10.09 -17.06
N GLY A 123 4.47 10.17 -16.34
CA GLY A 123 3.17 9.74 -16.83
C GLY A 123 2.49 10.78 -17.70
N LEU A 124 1.29 10.46 -18.16
CA LEU A 124 0.59 11.23 -19.19
C LEU A 124 -0.34 12.31 -18.62
N ALA A 125 -0.59 12.31 -17.29
CA ALA A 125 -1.43 13.33 -16.64
C ALA A 125 -1.07 13.47 -15.14
N ASP A 126 -1.79 14.33 -14.44
CA ASP A 126 -1.55 14.70 -13.03
C ASP A 126 -2.21 13.73 -12.02
N SER A 127 -3.04 12.81 -12.51
CA SER A 127 -3.74 11.82 -11.69
C SER A 127 -3.66 10.43 -12.30
N VAL A 128 -3.58 9.41 -11.44
CA VAL A 128 -3.71 8.00 -11.82
C VAL A 128 -5.18 7.64 -11.72
N ASP A 129 -5.79 7.27 -12.85
CA ASP A 129 -7.18 6.84 -12.88
C ASP A 129 -7.30 5.40 -12.35
N ASN A 130 -6.62 4.48 -12.99
CA ASN A 130 -6.60 3.07 -12.61
C ASN A 130 -5.27 2.41 -12.98
N VAL A 131 -5.00 1.25 -12.36
CA VAL A 131 -3.79 0.46 -12.58
C VAL A 131 -4.17 -1.00 -12.73
N ARG A 132 -3.53 -1.68 -13.68
CA ARG A 132 -3.63 -3.13 -13.85
C ARG A 132 -2.26 -3.73 -14.15
N LEU A 133 -2.10 -5.00 -13.79
CA LEU A 133 -1.05 -5.87 -14.29
C LEU A 133 -1.67 -6.73 -15.38
N ALA A 134 -1.01 -6.83 -16.52
CA ALA A 134 -1.49 -7.57 -17.67
C ALA A 134 -0.38 -8.38 -18.31
N GLN A 135 -0.65 -9.62 -18.67
CA GLN A 135 0.27 -10.46 -19.43
C GLN A 135 -0.06 -10.38 -20.92
N LEU A 136 0.36 -9.27 -21.56
CA LEU A 136 0.05 -9.00 -22.98
C LEU A 136 0.94 -9.79 -23.94
N GLN A 137 2.01 -10.43 -23.44
CA GLN A 137 2.92 -11.25 -24.25
C GLN A 137 2.94 -12.67 -23.70
N ALA A 138 2.68 -13.65 -24.55
CA ALA A 138 2.70 -15.05 -24.15
C ALA A 138 4.09 -15.47 -23.65
N GLY A 139 4.17 -16.00 -22.43
CA GLY A 139 5.41 -16.43 -21.80
C GLY A 139 6.35 -15.31 -21.34
N GLY A 140 5.93 -14.04 -21.46
CA GLY A 140 6.65 -12.87 -20.94
C GLY A 140 6.32 -12.56 -19.48
N THR A 141 6.91 -11.49 -18.96
CA THR A 141 6.55 -10.91 -17.66
C THR A 141 5.28 -10.05 -17.78
N ALA A 142 4.64 -9.76 -16.65
CA ALA A 142 3.49 -8.89 -16.64
C ALA A 142 3.90 -7.43 -16.94
N GLN A 143 3.12 -6.77 -17.80
CA GLN A 143 3.23 -5.35 -18.07
C GLN A 143 2.38 -4.55 -17.09
N LEU A 144 2.82 -3.33 -16.79
CA LEU A 144 2.08 -2.38 -15.97
C LEU A 144 1.23 -1.49 -16.88
N VAL A 145 -0.09 -1.65 -16.81
CA VAL A 145 -1.08 -0.84 -17.54
C VAL A 145 -1.58 0.25 -16.62
N VAL A 146 -1.41 1.51 -17.00
CA VAL A 146 -1.75 2.67 -16.20
C VAL A 146 -2.70 3.57 -16.98
N GLY A 147 -3.91 3.75 -16.45
CA GLY A 147 -4.82 4.79 -16.88
C GLY A 147 -4.51 6.09 -16.13
N TYR A 148 -4.36 7.17 -16.86
CA TYR A 148 -4.17 8.52 -16.34
C TYR A 148 -5.39 9.38 -16.63
N ALA A 149 -5.72 10.30 -15.72
CA ALA A 149 -6.78 11.30 -15.91
C ALA A 149 -6.20 12.71 -15.82
N ALA A 150 -6.39 13.50 -16.86
CA ALA A 150 -6.10 14.94 -16.89
C ALA A 150 -7.34 15.77 -16.54
N SER A 151 -8.54 15.24 -16.83
CA SER A 151 -9.85 15.81 -16.48
C SER A 151 -10.89 14.69 -16.40
N GLN A 152 -12.18 15.05 -16.21
CA GLN A 152 -13.25 14.06 -16.20
C GLN A 152 -13.42 13.31 -17.54
N ASP A 153 -13.06 13.98 -18.65
CA ASP A 153 -13.30 13.46 -19.99
C ASP A 153 -11.99 13.11 -20.74
N ASP A 154 -10.83 13.51 -20.20
CA ASP A 154 -9.55 13.32 -20.84
C ASP A 154 -8.74 12.23 -20.12
N HIS A 155 -8.74 11.03 -20.67
CA HIS A 155 -8.01 9.89 -20.15
C HIS A 155 -6.95 9.39 -21.13
N TYR A 156 -5.81 8.97 -20.58
CA TYR A 156 -4.67 8.46 -21.33
C TYR A 156 -4.22 7.13 -20.75
N LEU A 157 -3.91 6.18 -21.59
CA LEU A 157 -3.38 4.87 -21.22
C LEU A 157 -1.91 4.79 -21.58
N ALA A 158 -1.10 4.32 -20.64
CA ALA A 158 0.27 3.87 -20.91
C ALA A 158 0.42 2.41 -20.50
N VAL A 159 1.18 1.67 -21.30
CA VAL A 159 1.61 0.30 -20.99
C VAL A 159 3.12 0.30 -20.86
N TYR A 160 3.60 -0.04 -19.68
CA TYR A 160 5.04 -0.14 -19.40
C TYR A 160 5.47 -1.60 -19.40
N SER A 161 6.53 -1.87 -20.15
CA SER A 161 7.21 -3.18 -20.18
C SER A 161 8.63 -3.01 -19.67
N TYR A 162 9.10 -4.02 -18.94
CA TYR A 162 10.48 -4.09 -18.48
C TYR A 162 11.22 -5.14 -19.33
N GLU A 163 12.17 -4.67 -20.16
CA GLU A 163 12.95 -5.53 -21.04
C GLU A 163 14.42 -5.14 -21.01
N ASN A 164 15.30 -6.13 -20.93
CA ASN A 164 16.76 -5.94 -20.98
C ASN A 164 17.31 -4.96 -19.94
N GLY A 165 16.67 -4.84 -18.79
CA GLY A 165 17.09 -3.94 -17.70
C GLY A 165 16.56 -2.51 -17.83
N GLU A 166 15.65 -2.25 -18.78
CA GLU A 166 15.07 -0.95 -19.05
C GLU A 166 13.54 -1.00 -19.09
N VAL A 167 12.90 0.00 -18.49
CA VAL A 167 11.46 0.21 -18.59
C VAL A 167 11.18 1.11 -19.76
N SER A 168 10.25 0.70 -20.62
CA SER A 168 9.78 1.49 -21.75
C SER A 168 8.25 1.51 -21.81
N ALA A 169 7.69 2.64 -22.26
CA ALA A 169 6.30 2.70 -22.65
C ALA A 169 6.14 2.07 -24.04
N ILE A 170 5.47 0.91 -24.09
CA ILE A 170 5.21 0.20 -25.34
C ILE A 170 3.90 0.64 -26.01
N LEU A 171 3.05 1.33 -25.26
CA LEU A 171 1.82 1.96 -25.75
C LEU A 171 1.56 3.23 -24.97
N GLU A 172 1.19 4.30 -25.67
CA GLU A 172 0.64 5.53 -25.10
C GLU A 172 -0.49 6.03 -26.00
N GLN A 173 -1.72 6.12 -25.44
CA GLN A 173 -2.89 6.49 -26.23
C GLN A 173 -4.00 7.09 -25.38
N ALA A 174 -4.77 8.03 -25.93
CA ALA A 174 -6.03 8.46 -25.34
C ALA A 174 -7.07 7.35 -25.40
N TYR A 175 -7.92 7.24 -24.36
CA TYR A 175 -8.97 6.24 -24.31
C TYR A 175 -10.26 6.80 -23.66
N GLU A 176 -11.39 6.20 -23.97
CA GLU A 176 -12.65 6.39 -23.25
C GLU A 176 -12.92 5.23 -22.29
N GLN A 177 -12.65 4.02 -22.75
CA GLN A 177 -12.73 2.78 -21.98
C GLN A 177 -11.69 1.80 -22.52
N TYR A 178 -11.22 0.91 -21.67
CA TYR A 178 -10.37 -0.19 -22.11
C TYR A 178 -10.70 -1.48 -21.38
N LEU A 179 -10.39 -2.58 -21.99
CA LEU A 179 -10.55 -3.93 -21.47
C LEU A 179 -9.22 -4.69 -21.59
N VAL A 180 -8.87 -5.43 -20.55
CA VAL A 180 -7.75 -6.37 -20.55
C VAL A 180 -8.31 -7.74 -20.20
N GLU A 181 -8.32 -8.65 -21.18
CA GLU A 181 -8.85 -10.01 -21.06
C GLU A 181 -8.31 -10.90 -22.19
N ASP A 182 -8.09 -12.19 -21.95
CA ASP A 182 -7.74 -13.14 -23.00
C ASP A 182 -8.99 -13.48 -23.84
N ILE A 183 -9.25 -12.68 -24.88
CA ILE A 183 -10.41 -12.85 -25.77
C ILE A 183 -10.09 -13.87 -26.87
N THR A 184 -8.83 -13.94 -27.29
CA THR A 184 -8.38 -14.84 -28.37
C THR A 184 -8.17 -16.27 -27.88
N GLY A 185 -8.10 -16.52 -26.56
CA GLY A 185 -7.78 -17.83 -25.98
C GLY A 185 -6.32 -18.24 -26.23
N GLY A 186 -5.46 -17.27 -26.48
CA GLY A 186 -4.04 -17.47 -26.81
C GLY A 186 -3.14 -17.72 -25.59
N GLY A 187 -3.67 -17.56 -24.37
CA GLY A 187 -2.92 -17.69 -23.13
C GLY A 187 -2.13 -16.42 -22.76
N SER A 188 -2.32 -15.35 -23.49
CA SER A 188 -1.97 -13.97 -23.12
C SER A 188 -3.23 -13.12 -23.10
N GLU A 189 -3.21 -12.03 -22.33
CA GLU A 189 -4.31 -11.08 -22.31
C GLU A 189 -4.24 -10.15 -23.52
N ASP A 190 -5.41 -9.75 -24.02
CA ASP A 190 -5.56 -8.77 -25.08
C ASP A 190 -5.92 -7.42 -24.46
N LEU A 191 -5.34 -6.34 -24.96
CA LEU A 191 -5.70 -4.97 -24.60
C LEU A 191 -6.55 -4.36 -25.72
N ILE A 192 -7.77 -3.95 -25.37
CA ILE A 192 -8.74 -3.36 -26.29
C ILE A 192 -9.06 -1.96 -25.81
N LEU A 193 -9.05 -1.00 -26.72
CA LEU A 193 -9.34 0.43 -26.51
C LEU A 193 -10.62 0.82 -27.23
#